data_dfa37ed474ec05ae355b8deb1a0c1cc1
#
_entry.id   dfa37ed474ec05ae355b8deb1a0c1cc1
#
_cell.length_a   1.000
_cell.length_b   1.000
_cell.length_c   1.000
_cell.angle_alpha   90.00
_cell.angle_beta   90.00
_cell.angle_gamma   90.00
#
_symmetry.space_group_name_H-M   'P 1'
#
loop_
_entity.id
_entity.type
_entity.pdbx_description
1 polymer ?
#
loop_
_entity_poly.entity_id
_entity_poly.type
_entity_poly.pdbx_seq_one_letter_code
_entity_poly.pdbx_strand_id
1 'polypeptide(L)'
;MASERSGLASTAYFCGIIGLACLVLGIGGIQIGLFPPMLGFGLFALATVVGGLSATLLGVIALIRKKSLTGPDDRKRAQTGAALGFVLLILLFLSAGTGGDAPPINDITTNLNNPPAFASEEEVQAYMGRDMSYPPEFVAVVKENYPDLRPLLLPVPPDTAYEEALAAAKAMGLEIVWQSPSERRFDATDTTAIFRFVDDITVRVLPAGSSSMIDIRSKSRDGQGDLGTNAKRIRAFTEQVKAS
;
A
#
# COMPACT_ATOMS: atom_id res chain seq x y z
N MET A 1 31.29 -37.40 25.21
CA MET A 1 30.10 -36.64 25.66
C MET A 1 29.64 -35.77 24.51
N ALA A 2 28.43 -35.98 23.98
CA ALA A 2 27.89 -35.09 22.96
C ALA A 2 27.71 -33.71 23.60
N SER A 3 28.36 -32.69 23.04
CA SER A 3 28.16 -31.29 23.46
C SER A 3 26.71 -30.93 23.22
N GLU A 4 25.95 -30.61 24.27
CA GLU A 4 24.58 -30.15 24.15
C GLU A 4 24.60 -28.81 23.38
N ARG A 5 23.80 -28.72 22.33
CA ARG A 5 23.65 -27.51 21.52
C ARG A 5 23.00 -26.39 22.33
N SER A 6 23.45 -25.16 22.12
CA SER A 6 22.83 -24.01 22.73
C SER A 6 21.40 -23.84 22.27
N GLY A 7 20.45 -23.91 23.21
CA GLY A 7 19.03 -23.63 22.92
C GLY A 7 18.82 -22.24 22.34
N LEU A 8 19.43 -21.19 22.91
CA LEU A 8 19.33 -19.82 22.45
C LEU A 8 19.83 -19.64 21.01
N ALA A 9 21.04 -20.18 20.69
CA ALA A 9 21.59 -20.05 19.35
C ALA A 9 20.76 -20.79 18.30
N SER A 10 20.27 -21.98 18.64
CA SER A 10 19.43 -22.79 17.76
C SER A 10 18.06 -22.09 17.52
N THR A 11 17.42 -21.59 18.58
CA THR A 11 16.14 -20.85 18.45
C THR A 11 16.30 -19.58 17.62
N ALA A 12 17.36 -18.79 17.85
CA ALA A 12 17.65 -17.61 17.03
C ALA A 12 17.78 -17.96 15.54
N TYR A 13 18.52 -19.02 15.23
CA TYR A 13 18.71 -19.49 13.88
C TYR A 13 17.39 -19.91 13.22
N PHE A 14 16.58 -20.73 13.90
CA PHE A 14 15.31 -21.18 13.36
C PHE A 14 14.29 -20.04 13.21
N CYS A 15 14.23 -19.09 14.16
CA CYS A 15 13.39 -17.90 14.01
C CYS A 15 13.78 -17.09 12.76
N GLY A 16 15.06 -16.92 12.50
CA GLY A 16 15.53 -16.23 11.29
C GLY A 16 15.18 -16.97 9.99
N ILE A 17 15.38 -18.28 9.95
CA ILE A 17 15.04 -19.10 8.77
C ILE A 17 13.53 -19.16 8.52
N ILE A 18 12.73 -19.39 9.56
CA ILE A 18 11.27 -19.41 9.46
C ILE A 18 10.76 -18.03 9.03
N GLY A 19 11.30 -16.95 9.63
CA GLY A 19 10.96 -15.58 9.21
C GLY A 19 11.25 -15.34 7.73
N LEU A 20 12.42 -15.74 7.25
CA LEU A 20 12.76 -15.63 5.83
C LEU A 20 11.82 -16.47 4.94
N ALA A 21 11.49 -17.69 5.37
CA ALA A 21 10.53 -18.53 4.64
C ALA A 21 9.14 -17.90 4.57
N CYS A 22 8.63 -17.36 5.69
CA CYS A 22 7.34 -16.64 5.72
C CYS A 22 7.34 -15.40 4.82
N LEU A 23 8.44 -14.64 4.81
CA LEU A 23 8.60 -13.47 3.92
C LEU A 23 8.54 -13.89 2.44
N VAL A 24 9.31 -14.91 2.06
CA VAL A 24 9.36 -15.39 0.67
C VAL A 24 8.02 -15.99 0.25
N LEU A 25 7.39 -16.78 1.11
CA LEU A 25 6.07 -17.36 0.84
C LEU A 25 4.98 -16.29 0.79
N GLY A 26 5.01 -15.30 1.68
CA GLY A 26 4.04 -14.22 1.72
C GLY A 26 4.07 -13.40 0.44
N ILE A 27 5.23 -12.82 0.10
CA ILE A 27 5.37 -11.98 -1.10
C ILE A 27 5.24 -12.84 -2.36
N GLY A 28 5.93 -13.97 -2.43
CA GLY A 28 5.88 -14.87 -3.59
C GLY A 28 4.47 -15.41 -3.86
N GLY A 29 3.76 -15.80 -2.81
CA GLY A 29 2.38 -16.30 -2.91
C GLY A 29 1.41 -15.25 -3.47
N ILE A 30 1.55 -13.97 -3.08
CA ILE A 30 0.78 -12.88 -3.66
C ILE A 30 1.10 -12.72 -5.15
N GLN A 31 2.39 -12.71 -5.51
CA GLN A 31 2.83 -12.47 -6.89
C GLN A 31 2.34 -13.53 -7.89
N ILE A 32 2.16 -14.76 -7.44
CA ILE A 32 1.62 -15.85 -8.28
C ILE A 32 0.11 -16.07 -8.07
N GLY A 33 -0.59 -15.19 -7.32
CA GLY A 33 -2.03 -15.29 -7.10
C GLY A 33 -2.47 -16.40 -6.15
N LEU A 34 -1.55 -17.00 -5.38
CA LEU A 34 -1.87 -18.07 -4.41
C LEU A 34 -2.52 -17.50 -3.14
N PHE A 35 -2.16 -16.29 -2.76
CA PHE A 35 -2.67 -15.60 -1.56
C PHE A 35 -3.30 -14.26 -1.90
N PRO A 36 -4.39 -13.87 -1.22
CA PRO A 36 -4.88 -12.50 -1.28
C PRO A 36 -3.86 -11.54 -0.64
N PRO A 37 -3.83 -10.26 -1.07
CA PRO A 37 -2.88 -9.25 -0.60
C PRO A 37 -2.72 -9.18 0.92
N MET A 38 -3.83 -9.14 1.66
CA MET A 38 -3.83 -9.05 3.13
C MET A 38 -3.18 -10.26 3.82
N LEU A 39 -3.35 -11.48 3.28
CA LEU A 39 -2.72 -12.67 3.86
C LEU A 39 -1.21 -12.63 3.67
N GLY A 40 -0.76 -12.30 2.47
CA GLY A 40 0.68 -12.21 2.21
C GLY A 40 1.33 -11.06 2.98
N PHE A 41 0.65 -9.91 3.13
CA PHE A 41 1.10 -8.83 3.99
C PHE A 41 1.15 -9.27 5.47
N GLY A 42 0.17 -10.05 5.95
CA GLY A 42 0.19 -10.63 7.30
C GLY A 42 1.40 -11.54 7.52
N LEU A 43 1.76 -12.39 6.55
CA LEU A 43 2.96 -13.22 6.60
C LEU A 43 4.24 -12.38 6.61
N PHE A 44 4.30 -11.30 5.81
CA PHE A 44 5.40 -10.34 5.83
C PHE A 44 5.53 -9.67 7.21
N ALA A 45 4.43 -9.19 7.79
CA ALA A 45 4.43 -8.57 9.12
C ALA A 45 4.89 -9.54 10.21
N LEU A 46 4.37 -10.78 10.19
CA LEU A 46 4.79 -11.84 11.11
C LEU A 46 6.30 -12.13 10.98
N ALA A 47 6.78 -12.28 9.74
CA ALA A 47 8.19 -12.53 9.47
C ALA A 47 9.09 -11.43 10.00
N THR A 48 8.76 -10.18 9.70
CA THR A 48 9.61 -9.03 10.00
C THR A 48 9.52 -8.62 11.47
N VAL A 49 8.32 -8.58 12.06
CA VAL A 49 8.14 -8.19 13.47
C VAL A 49 8.55 -9.33 14.39
N VAL A 50 7.85 -10.47 14.33
CA VAL A 50 8.07 -11.57 15.28
C VAL A 50 9.36 -12.29 14.97
N GLY A 51 9.56 -12.72 13.72
CA GLY A 51 10.76 -13.42 13.28
C GLY A 51 12.01 -12.56 13.43
N GLY A 52 11.93 -11.31 12.96
CA GLY A 52 13.04 -10.34 13.02
C GLY A 52 13.48 -10.02 14.43
N LEU A 53 12.54 -9.64 15.30
CA LEU A 53 12.85 -9.34 16.71
C LEU A 53 13.39 -10.56 17.46
N SER A 54 12.71 -11.73 17.35
CA SER A 54 13.11 -12.92 18.06
C SER A 54 14.50 -13.41 17.63
N ALA A 55 14.75 -13.49 16.32
CA ALA A 55 16.04 -13.93 15.79
C ALA A 55 17.18 -12.98 16.19
N THR A 56 16.96 -11.66 16.09
CA THR A 56 17.97 -10.67 16.46
C THR A 56 18.27 -10.72 17.96
N LEU A 57 17.25 -10.60 18.80
CA LEU A 57 17.43 -10.53 20.26
C LEU A 57 18.07 -11.82 20.81
N LEU A 58 17.52 -12.99 20.46
CA LEU A 58 18.05 -14.27 20.94
C LEU A 58 19.48 -14.53 20.42
N GLY A 59 19.76 -14.17 19.17
CA GLY A 59 21.11 -14.30 18.60
C GLY A 59 22.11 -13.41 19.31
N VAL A 60 21.78 -12.14 19.54
CA VAL A 60 22.65 -11.19 20.27
C VAL A 60 22.86 -11.64 21.71
N ILE A 61 21.79 -12.06 22.41
CA ILE A 61 21.89 -12.58 23.78
C ILE A 61 22.80 -13.80 23.84
N ALA A 62 22.68 -14.74 22.88
CA ALA A 62 23.55 -15.92 22.82
C ALA A 62 25.02 -15.50 22.63
N LEU A 63 25.30 -14.53 21.76
CA LEU A 63 26.67 -14.05 21.52
C LEU A 63 27.29 -13.33 22.73
N ILE A 64 26.47 -12.56 23.48
CA ILE A 64 26.94 -11.89 24.72
C ILE A 64 27.18 -12.94 25.81
N ARG A 65 26.28 -13.92 25.96
CA ARG A 65 26.41 -15.01 26.95
C ARG A 65 27.28 -16.12 26.40
N LYS A 66 28.59 -15.86 26.20
CA LYS A 66 29.55 -16.81 25.62
C LYS A 66 29.52 -18.22 26.24
N LYS A 67 29.15 -18.31 27.53
CA LYS A 67 29.01 -19.61 28.25
C LYS A 67 27.83 -20.46 27.72
N SER A 68 26.87 -19.83 26.99
CA SER A 68 25.76 -20.56 26.35
C SER A 68 26.13 -21.20 25.01
N LEU A 69 27.30 -20.86 24.46
CA LEU A 69 27.82 -21.39 23.20
C LEU A 69 28.67 -22.62 23.45
N THR A 70 28.04 -23.75 23.65
CA THR A 70 28.72 -25.01 24.07
C THR A 70 29.09 -25.92 22.91
N GLY A 71 28.37 -25.78 21.80
CA GLY A 71 28.61 -26.57 20.59
C GLY A 71 29.49 -25.86 19.56
N PRO A 72 30.14 -26.63 18.65
CA PRO A 72 31.07 -26.06 17.65
C PRO A 72 30.39 -25.09 16.68
N ASP A 73 29.12 -25.28 16.39
CA ASP A 73 28.36 -24.46 15.45
C ASP A 73 27.50 -23.39 16.12
N ASP A 74 27.40 -23.35 17.44
CA ASP A 74 26.50 -22.48 18.17
C ASP A 74 26.74 -20.98 17.87
N ARG A 75 28.02 -20.61 17.81
CA ARG A 75 28.41 -19.23 17.46
C ARG A 75 27.91 -18.83 16.06
N LYS A 76 28.10 -19.72 15.08
CA LYS A 76 27.66 -19.50 13.70
C LYS A 76 26.14 -19.39 13.63
N ARG A 77 25.41 -20.26 14.32
CA ARG A 77 23.93 -20.19 14.39
C ARG A 77 23.45 -18.90 15.02
N ALA A 78 24.03 -18.49 16.14
CA ALA A 78 23.68 -17.22 16.78
C ALA A 78 23.95 -16.04 15.86
N GLN A 79 25.09 -15.99 15.17
CA GLN A 79 25.44 -14.95 14.21
C GLN A 79 24.47 -14.93 13.02
N THR A 80 24.19 -16.09 12.43
CA THR A 80 23.27 -16.20 11.29
C THR A 80 21.85 -15.79 11.70
N GLY A 81 21.36 -16.26 12.85
CA GLY A 81 20.05 -15.87 13.37
C GLY A 81 19.94 -14.35 13.59
N ALA A 82 20.93 -13.76 14.27
CA ALA A 82 20.97 -12.32 14.50
C ALA A 82 21.02 -11.52 13.18
N ALA A 83 21.84 -11.95 12.23
CA ALA A 83 21.96 -11.28 10.93
C ALA A 83 20.67 -11.37 10.10
N LEU A 84 20.05 -12.55 10.01
CA LEU A 84 18.76 -12.72 9.34
C LEU A 84 17.66 -11.87 10.00
N GLY A 85 17.58 -11.91 11.33
CA GLY A 85 16.61 -11.10 12.07
C GLY A 85 16.81 -9.60 11.82
N PHE A 86 18.05 -9.14 11.83
CA PHE A 86 18.37 -7.74 11.54
C PHE A 86 17.97 -7.32 10.11
N VAL A 87 18.21 -8.17 9.12
CA VAL A 87 17.76 -7.93 7.74
C VAL A 87 16.25 -7.83 7.67
N LEU A 88 15.51 -8.73 8.34
CA LEU A 88 14.04 -8.68 8.39
C LEU A 88 13.55 -7.36 9.01
N LEU A 89 14.20 -6.87 10.08
CA LEU A 89 13.87 -5.58 10.69
C LEU A 89 14.17 -4.39 9.78
N ILE A 90 15.27 -4.44 9.01
CA ILE A 90 15.55 -3.42 8.00
C ILE A 90 14.45 -3.40 6.94
N LEU A 91 14.01 -4.57 6.45
CA LEU A 91 12.92 -4.64 5.48
C LEU A 91 11.61 -4.08 6.04
N LEU A 92 11.30 -4.33 7.32
CA LEU A 92 10.17 -3.71 8.00
C LEU A 92 10.28 -2.18 8.01
N PHE A 93 11.44 -1.66 8.42
CA PHE A 93 11.68 -0.22 8.49
C PHE A 93 11.55 0.45 7.11
N LEU A 94 12.12 -0.17 6.07
CA LEU A 94 12.01 0.33 4.70
C LEU A 94 10.56 0.26 4.17
N SER A 95 9.79 -0.77 4.56
CA SER A 95 8.40 -0.94 4.14
C SER A 95 7.42 -0.04 4.89
N ALA A 96 7.73 0.34 6.15
CA ALA A 96 6.92 1.26 6.94
C ALA A 96 6.80 2.64 6.27
N GLY A 97 7.67 2.89 5.31
CA GLY A 97 7.55 3.95 4.34
C GLY A 97 7.63 5.34 4.93
N THR A 98 7.33 6.27 4.08
CA THR A 98 7.28 7.70 4.36
C THR A 98 5.84 8.13 4.69
N GLY A 99 5.01 7.23 5.24
CA GLY A 99 3.59 7.52 5.56
C GLY A 99 3.42 8.69 6.54
N GLY A 100 4.44 8.94 7.36
CA GLY A 100 4.48 10.08 8.28
C GLY A 100 3.24 10.13 9.17
N ASP A 101 2.71 11.33 9.34
CA ASP A 101 1.50 11.61 10.15
C ASP A 101 0.20 11.49 9.34
N ALA A 102 0.18 10.67 8.28
CA ALA A 102 -1.03 10.47 7.47
C ALA A 102 -2.18 9.92 8.34
N PRO A 103 -3.37 10.52 8.27
CA PRO A 103 -4.52 10.05 9.04
C PRO A 103 -4.94 8.63 8.61
N PRO A 104 -5.54 7.84 9.52
CA PRO A 104 -5.97 6.47 9.24
C PRO A 104 -7.26 6.45 8.41
N ILE A 105 -7.22 6.98 7.20
CA ILE A 105 -8.29 6.94 6.22
C ILE A 105 -7.78 6.36 4.91
N ASN A 106 -8.66 5.74 4.14
CA ASN A 106 -8.33 5.04 2.90
C ASN A 106 -9.16 5.49 1.69
N ASP A 107 -9.87 6.62 1.80
CA ASP A 107 -10.73 7.17 0.76
C ASP A 107 -10.63 8.69 0.78
N ILE A 108 -10.09 9.27 -0.28
CA ILE A 108 -9.78 10.69 -0.38
C ILE A 108 -10.37 11.26 -1.66
N THR A 109 -10.99 12.42 -1.56
CA THR A 109 -11.58 13.13 -2.71
C THR A 109 -11.17 14.60 -2.75
N THR A 110 -11.09 15.17 -3.93
CA THR A 110 -10.89 16.62 -4.14
C THR A 110 -12.17 17.43 -3.94
N ASN A 111 -13.36 16.82 -4.13
CA ASN A 111 -14.64 17.48 -3.96
C ASN A 111 -15.39 16.93 -2.75
N LEU A 112 -15.20 17.57 -1.59
CA LEU A 112 -15.79 17.15 -0.33
C LEU A 112 -17.32 17.41 -0.23
N ASN A 113 -17.85 18.34 -1.03
CA ASN A 113 -19.28 18.65 -1.03
C ASN A 113 -20.08 17.70 -1.90
N ASN A 114 -19.45 17.17 -2.95
CA ASN A 114 -20.08 16.24 -3.90
C ASN A 114 -19.00 15.28 -4.43
N PRO A 115 -18.55 14.31 -3.61
CA PRO A 115 -17.54 13.33 -4.04
C PRO A 115 -17.98 12.60 -5.30
N PRO A 116 -17.09 12.40 -6.30
CA PRO A 116 -17.44 11.61 -7.47
C PRO A 116 -17.76 10.16 -7.05
N ALA A 117 -18.88 9.65 -7.57
CA ALA A 117 -19.28 8.27 -7.36
C ALA A 117 -18.51 7.36 -8.33
N PHE A 118 -18.16 6.18 -7.89
CA PHE A 118 -17.68 5.10 -8.75
C PHE A 118 -18.81 4.59 -9.67
N ALA A 119 -18.46 3.90 -10.73
CA ALA A 119 -19.42 3.17 -11.56
C ALA A 119 -20.18 2.12 -10.72
N SER A 120 -21.29 1.63 -11.25
CA SER A 120 -22.10 0.63 -10.55
C SER A 120 -21.42 -0.74 -10.53
N GLU A 121 -21.87 -1.62 -9.65
CA GLU A 121 -21.35 -3.00 -9.59
C GLU A 121 -21.76 -3.84 -10.80
N GLU A 122 -22.83 -3.45 -11.53
CA GLU A 122 -23.18 -4.07 -12.79
C GLU A 122 -22.22 -3.69 -13.92
N GLU A 123 -21.63 -2.49 -13.86
CA GLU A 123 -20.67 -1.99 -14.84
C GLU A 123 -19.24 -2.47 -14.54
N VAL A 124 -18.88 -2.55 -13.25
CA VAL A 124 -17.54 -2.97 -12.80
C VAL A 124 -17.68 -4.10 -11.79
N GLN A 125 -17.54 -5.33 -12.25
CA GLN A 125 -17.67 -6.53 -11.40
C GLN A 125 -16.79 -6.51 -10.14
N ALA A 126 -15.64 -5.85 -10.18
CA ALA A 126 -14.74 -5.72 -9.05
C ALA A 126 -15.33 -4.92 -7.87
N TYR A 127 -16.42 -4.18 -8.09
CA TYR A 127 -17.13 -3.42 -7.06
C TYR A 127 -18.25 -4.23 -6.38
N MET A 128 -18.57 -5.41 -6.90
CA MET A 128 -19.65 -6.24 -6.38
C MET A 128 -19.48 -6.52 -4.88
N GLY A 129 -20.53 -6.21 -4.11
CA GLY A 129 -20.57 -6.40 -2.67
C GLY A 129 -19.65 -5.47 -1.86
N ARG A 130 -19.09 -4.42 -2.47
CA ARG A 130 -18.28 -3.40 -1.81
C ARG A 130 -19.09 -2.14 -1.55
N ASP A 131 -18.92 -1.54 -0.39
CA ASP A 131 -19.43 -0.20 -0.16
C ASP A 131 -18.55 0.83 -0.87
N MET A 132 -19.04 1.36 -2.01
CA MET A 132 -18.36 2.38 -2.80
C MET A 132 -18.84 3.80 -2.43
N SER A 133 -19.69 3.96 -1.39
CA SER A 133 -20.07 5.28 -0.88
C SER A 133 -18.88 6.01 -0.27
N TYR A 134 -18.92 7.35 -0.23
CA TYR A 134 -17.90 8.14 0.44
C TYR A 134 -18.27 8.30 1.92
N PRO A 135 -17.37 7.93 2.87
CA PRO A 135 -17.64 8.04 4.29
C PRO A 135 -17.77 9.51 4.72
N PRO A 136 -18.93 9.95 5.25
CA PRO A 136 -19.13 11.36 5.64
C PRO A 136 -18.14 11.84 6.71
N GLU A 137 -17.69 10.95 7.58
CA GLU A 137 -16.72 11.23 8.64
C GLU A 137 -15.34 11.59 8.09
N PHE A 138 -15.00 11.18 6.86
CA PHE A 138 -13.72 11.52 6.24
C PHE A 138 -13.65 12.96 5.74
N VAL A 139 -14.79 13.64 5.56
CA VAL A 139 -14.83 15.03 5.11
C VAL A 139 -13.99 15.95 5.99
N ALA A 140 -14.19 15.88 7.31
CA ALA A 140 -13.44 16.70 8.26
C ALA A 140 -11.95 16.37 8.25
N VAL A 141 -11.62 15.08 8.20
CA VAL A 141 -10.24 14.58 8.20
C VAL A 141 -9.49 15.02 6.94
N VAL A 142 -10.10 14.89 5.77
CA VAL A 142 -9.48 15.32 4.49
C VAL A 142 -9.31 16.83 4.46
N LYS A 143 -10.30 17.59 4.91
CA LYS A 143 -10.23 19.06 4.96
C LYS A 143 -9.07 19.56 5.85
N GLU A 144 -8.83 18.90 6.96
CA GLU A 144 -7.78 19.25 7.92
C GLU A 144 -6.39 18.83 7.43
N ASN A 145 -6.25 17.58 6.97
CA ASN A 145 -4.94 16.99 6.67
C ASN A 145 -4.48 17.17 5.22
N TYR A 146 -5.41 17.44 4.29
CA TYR A 146 -5.15 17.59 2.86
C TYR A 146 -5.81 18.85 2.27
N PRO A 147 -5.58 20.05 2.84
CA PRO A 147 -6.25 21.30 2.40
C PRO A 147 -5.89 21.74 0.98
N ASP A 148 -4.83 21.18 0.43
CA ASP A 148 -4.34 21.39 -0.93
C ASP A 148 -5.13 20.58 -1.97
N LEU A 149 -5.78 19.48 -1.59
CA LEU A 149 -6.57 18.66 -2.49
C LEU A 149 -7.92 19.31 -2.79
N ARG A 150 -8.02 19.86 -3.97
CA ARG A 150 -9.22 20.59 -4.47
C ARG A 150 -9.50 20.18 -5.91
N PRO A 151 -10.77 20.36 -6.38
CA PRO A 151 -11.08 20.19 -7.79
C PRO A 151 -10.11 20.98 -8.68
N LEU A 152 -9.62 20.35 -9.75
CA LEU A 152 -8.73 21.00 -10.71
C LEU A 152 -9.55 21.79 -11.73
N LEU A 153 -9.25 23.08 -11.87
CA LEU A 153 -9.83 23.92 -12.94
C LEU A 153 -8.87 23.95 -14.14
N LEU A 154 -9.40 23.63 -15.32
CA LEU A 154 -8.68 23.71 -16.59
C LEU A 154 -9.38 24.71 -17.54
N PRO A 155 -8.63 25.59 -18.21
CA PRO A 155 -9.20 26.59 -19.14
C PRO A 155 -9.48 25.99 -20.53
N VAL A 156 -10.05 24.79 -20.58
CA VAL A 156 -10.40 24.04 -21.80
C VAL A 156 -11.83 23.52 -21.71
N PRO A 157 -12.50 23.22 -22.84
CA PRO A 157 -13.83 22.61 -22.86
C PRO A 157 -13.89 21.26 -22.15
N PRO A 158 -15.03 20.84 -21.60
CA PRO A 158 -15.17 19.59 -20.84
C PRO A 158 -14.76 18.32 -21.59
N ASP A 159 -15.02 18.23 -22.88
CA ASP A 159 -14.63 17.06 -23.67
C ASP A 159 -13.08 16.98 -23.82
N THR A 160 -12.44 18.13 -24.06
CA THR A 160 -10.97 18.22 -24.08
C THR A 160 -10.37 17.85 -22.71
N ALA A 161 -10.92 18.41 -21.62
CA ALA A 161 -10.46 18.10 -20.27
C ALA A 161 -10.63 16.61 -19.92
N TYR A 162 -11.68 15.96 -20.41
CA TYR A 162 -11.89 14.54 -20.25
C TYR A 162 -10.80 13.71 -20.96
N GLU A 163 -10.49 14.04 -22.21
CA GLU A 163 -9.45 13.35 -22.98
C GLU A 163 -8.07 13.56 -22.35
N GLU A 164 -7.73 14.77 -21.90
CA GLU A 164 -6.49 15.07 -21.20
C GLU A 164 -6.39 14.28 -19.87
N ALA A 165 -7.48 14.24 -19.07
CA ALA A 165 -7.53 13.47 -17.83
C ALA A 165 -7.36 11.96 -18.09
N LEU A 166 -8.01 11.42 -19.12
CA LEU A 166 -7.89 10.02 -19.49
C LEU A 166 -6.47 9.68 -20.00
N ALA A 167 -5.87 10.58 -20.77
CA ALA A 167 -4.48 10.43 -21.23
C ALA A 167 -3.50 10.47 -20.05
N ALA A 168 -3.70 11.38 -19.10
CA ALA A 168 -2.90 11.48 -17.88
C ALA A 168 -2.98 10.19 -17.03
N ALA A 169 -4.18 9.64 -16.84
CA ALA A 169 -4.35 8.37 -16.14
C ALA A 169 -3.57 7.23 -16.79
N LYS A 170 -3.66 7.11 -18.13
CA LYS A 170 -2.91 6.11 -18.90
C LYS A 170 -1.38 6.33 -18.83
N ALA A 171 -0.93 7.58 -18.91
CA ALA A 171 0.49 7.93 -18.80
C ALA A 171 1.07 7.61 -17.41
N MET A 172 0.25 7.68 -16.35
CA MET A 172 0.60 7.23 -15.00
C MET A 172 0.59 5.69 -14.84
N GLY A 173 0.20 4.93 -15.85
CA GLY A 173 0.10 3.48 -15.79
C GLY A 173 -1.14 2.96 -15.07
N LEU A 174 -2.15 3.81 -14.85
CA LEU A 174 -3.42 3.37 -14.27
C LEU A 174 -4.19 2.49 -15.27
N GLU A 175 -4.77 1.41 -14.79
CA GLU A 175 -5.61 0.53 -15.59
C GLU A 175 -7.04 1.08 -15.62
N ILE A 176 -7.53 1.48 -16.81
CA ILE A 176 -8.90 1.97 -16.97
C ILE A 176 -9.85 0.78 -16.95
N VAL A 177 -10.72 0.72 -15.93
CA VAL A 177 -11.67 -0.39 -15.73
C VAL A 177 -13.07 -0.07 -16.23
N TRP A 178 -13.40 1.22 -16.35
CA TRP A 178 -14.68 1.69 -16.87
C TRP A 178 -14.55 3.12 -17.41
N GLN A 179 -15.36 3.48 -18.41
CA GLN A 179 -15.42 4.84 -18.93
C GLN A 179 -16.77 5.15 -19.55
N SER A 180 -17.25 6.37 -19.36
CA SER A 180 -18.44 6.95 -19.97
C SER A 180 -18.10 8.32 -20.57
N PRO A 181 -17.73 8.39 -21.87
CA PRO A 181 -17.40 9.67 -22.50
C PRO A 181 -18.56 10.66 -22.51
N SER A 182 -19.81 10.18 -22.63
CA SER A 182 -21.01 11.03 -22.57
C SER A 182 -21.23 11.70 -21.22
N GLU A 183 -20.83 11.02 -20.12
CA GLU A 183 -20.86 11.57 -18.77
C GLU A 183 -19.53 12.24 -18.38
N ARG A 184 -18.50 12.13 -19.21
CA ARG A 184 -17.13 12.58 -18.95
C ARG A 184 -16.59 12.03 -17.63
N ARG A 185 -16.74 10.72 -17.46
CA ARG A 185 -16.31 9.97 -16.27
C ARG A 185 -15.53 8.76 -16.68
N PHE A 186 -14.58 8.36 -15.83
CA PHE A 186 -13.95 7.06 -15.91
C PHE A 186 -13.51 6.59 -14.54
N ASP A 187 -13.40 5.27 -14.40
CA ASP A 187 -12.79 4.62 -13.24
C ASP A 187 -11.53 3.90 -13.69
N ALA A 188 -10.54 3.92 -12.82
CA ALA A 188 -9.26 3.27 -13.02
C ALA A 188 -8.82 2.56 -11.76
N THR A 189 -7.83 1.68 -11.86
CA THR A 189 -7.18 1.04 -10.73
C THR A 189 -5.67 1.23 -10.77
N ASP A 190 -5.07 1.26 -9.58
CA ASP A 190 -3.64 1.19 -9.36
C ASP A 190 -3.32 0.00 -8.46
N THR A 191 -2.33 -0.80 -8.84
CA THR A 191 -1.96 -2.01 -8.10
C THR A 191 -0.53 -1.91 -7.61
N THR A 192 -0.33 -1.96 -6.28
CA THR A 192 1.00 -1.87 -5.69
C THR A 192 1.90 -3.04 -6.12
N ALA A 193 3.17 -2.75 -6.42
CA ALA A 193 4.08 -3.72 -7.02
C ALA A 193 4.38 -4.93 -6.11
N ILE A 194 4.56 -4.71 -4.80
CA ILE A 194 5.01 -5.75 -3.86
C ILE A 194 3.84 -6.54 -3.29
N PHE A 195 2.87 -5.85 -2.69
CA PHE A 195 1.76 -6.51 -1.98
C PHE A 195 0.49 -6.63 -2.82
N ARG A 196 0.51 -6.12 -4.05
CA ARG A 196 -0.63 -6.19 -4.98
C ARG A 196 -1.93 -5.64 -4.39
N PHE A 197 -1.83 -4.69 -3.43
CA PHE A 197 -2.99 -3.93 -3.00
C PHE A 197 -3.54 -3.12 -4.16
N VAL A 198 -4.85 -3.06 -4.26
CA VAL A 198 -5.54 -2.36 -5.34
C VAL A 198 -6.24 -1.14 -4.76
N ASP A 199 -6.00 -0.01 -5.39
CA ASP A 199 -6.74 1.23 -5.12
C ASP A 199 -7.61 1.57 -6.34
N ASP A 200 -8.85 1.95 -6.08
CA ASP A 200 -9.80 2.41 -7.09
C ASP A 200 -9.76 3.93 -7.20
N ILE A 201 -9.78 4.44 -8.41
CA ILE A 201 -9.76 5.86 -8.72
C ILE A 201 -10.97 6.17 -9.60
N THR A 202 -11.74 7.22 -9.25
CA THR A 202 -12.77 7.75 -10.14
C THR A 202 -12.50 9.20 -10.46
N VAL A 203 -12.68 9.56 -11.72
CA VAL A 203 -12.50 10.90 -12.25
C VAL A 203 -13.79 11.36 -12.93
N ARG A 204 -14.20 12.58 -12.64
CA ARG A 204 -15.37 13.22 -13.22
C ARG A 204 -15.02 14.62 -13.72
N VAL A 205 -15.42 14.95 -14.93
CA VAL A 205 -15.24 16.27 -15.52
C VAL A 205 -16.58 16.99 -15.65
N LEU A 206 -16.67 18.17 -15.06
CA LEU A 206 -17.86 19.01 -15.06
C LEU A 206 -17.60 20.31 -15.81
N PRO A 207 -18.60 20.88 -16.49
CA PRO A 207 -18.49 22.21 -17.07
C PRO A 207 -18.40 23.29 -15.99
N ALA A 208 -17.52 24.28 -16.18
CA ALA A 208 -17.32 25.43 -15.32
C ALA A 208 -17.25 26.72 -16.17
N GLY A 209 -18.39 27.14 -16.72
CA GLY A 209 -18.46 28.24 -17.71
C GLY A 209 -17.79 27.85 -19.02
N SER A 210 -16.74 28.60 -19.43
CA SER A 210 -15.88 28.28 -20.59
C SER A 210 -14.73 27.33 -20.24
N SER A 211 -14.63 26.91 -18.97
CA SER A 211 -13.59 26.05 -18.42
C SER A 211 -14.19 24.73 -17.96
N SER A 212 -13.36 23.87 -17.45
CA SER A 212 -13.75 22.57 -16.88
C SER A 212 -13.25 22.41 -15.45
N MET A 213 -14.01 21.67 -14.65
CA MET A 213 -13.63 21.26 -13.31
C MET A 213 -13.46 19.74 -13.27
N ILE A 214 -12.30 19.27 -12.84
CA ILE A 214 -12.02 17.84 -12.69
C ILE A 214 -12.05 17.49 -11.21
N ASP A 215 -12.95 16.59 -10.85
CA ASP A 215 -13.02 15.95 -9.53
C ASP A 215 -12.34 14.59 -9.58
N ILE A 216 -11.57 14.29 -8.53
CA ILE A 216 -10.84 13.04 -8.39
C ILE A 216 -11.13 12.44 -7.02
N ARG A 217 -11.36 11.14 -6.98
CA ARG A 217 -11.45 10.36 -5.72
C ARG A 217 -10.61 9.11 -5.86
N SER A 218 -9.87 8.75 -4.81
CA SER A 218 -9.05 7.54 -4.74
C SER A 218 -9.32 6.80 -3.44
N LYS A 219 -9.64 5.50 -3.55
CA LYS A 219 -10.10 4.62 -2.47
C LYS A 219 -9.33 3.32 -2.48
N SER A 220 -8.75 2.94 -1.33
CA SER A 220 -8.11 1.63 -1.21
C SER A 220 -9.15 0.54 -0.96
N ARG A 221 -8.96 -0.62 -1.60
CA ARG A 221 -9.84 -1.79 -1.42
C ARG A 221 -9.62 -2.48 -0.07
N ASP A 222 -8.41 -2.41 0.46
CA ASP A 222 -7.97 -3.10 1.66
C ASP A 222 -7.42 -2.12 2.70
N GLY A 223 -7.58 -2.45 3.98
CA GLY A 223 -7.05 -1.66 5.08
C GLY A 223 -7.92 -0.47 5.50
N GLN A 224 -7.66 0.04 6.70
CA GLN A 224 -8.36 1.21 7.26
C GLN A 224 -7.63 2.53 6.97
N GLY A 225 -6.35 2.46 6.60
CA GLY A 225 -5.53 3.61 6.25
C GLY A 225 -4.59 3.27 5.11
N ASP A 226 -4.22 4.29 4.32
CA ASP A 226 -3.41 4.16 3.10
C ASP A 226 -2.00 4.77 3.20
N LEU A 227 -1.62 5.23 4.40
CA LEU A 227 -0.35 5.93 4.65
C LEU A 227 -0.11 7.14 3.71
N GLY A 228 -1.20 7.79 3.28
CA GLY A 228 -1.18 8.96 2.39
C GLY A 228 -0.98 8.63 0.92
N THR A 229 -1.09 7.36 0.52
CA THR A 229 -0.89 6.91 -0.87
C THR A 229 -1.94 7.50 -1.81
N ASN A 230 -3.23 7.50 -1.42
CA ASN A 230 -4.29 8.09 -2.23
C ASN A 230 -4.10 9.61 -2.43
N ALA A 231 -3.70 10.34 -1.39
CA ALA A 231 -3.41 11.76 -1.51
C ALA A 231 -2.23 12.04 -2.45
N LYS A 232 -1.15 11.25 -2.35
CA LYS A 232 0.00 11.35 -3.27
C LYS A 232 -0.40 11.08 -4.71
N ARG A 233 -1.25 10.06 -4.95
CA ARG A 233 -1.77 9.72 -6.28
C ARG A 233 -2.60 10.85 -6.87
N ILE A 234 -3.52 11.43 -6.10
CA ILE A 234 -4.33 12.57 -6.55
C ILE A 234 -3.44 13.76 -6.94
N ARG A 235 -2.41 14.09 -6.14
CA ARG A 235 -1.46 15.15 -6.50
C ARG A 235 -0.70 14.85 -7.78
N ALA A 236 -0.16 13.63 -7.91
CA ALA A 236 0.56 13.20 -9.11
C ALA A 236 -0.33 13.27 -10.36
N PHE A 237 -1.59 12.81 -10.25
CA PHE A 237 -2.55 12.91 -11.34
C PHE A 237 -2.85 14.37 -11.71
N THR A 238 -3.07 15.23 -10.72
CA THR A 238 -3.32 16.66 -10.94
C THR A 238 -2.15 17.33 -11.68
N GLU A 239 -0.91 17.02 -11.31
CA GLU A 239 0.27 17.56 -11.98
C GLU A 239 0.44 16.97 -13.39
N GLN A 240 0.11 15.69 -13.59
CA GLN A 240 0.17 15.07 -14.92
C GLN A 240 -0.84 15.71 -15.89
N VAL A 241 -2.06 15.99 -15.43
CA VAL A 241 -3.07 16.68 -16.25
C VAL A 241 -2.68 18.11 -16.57
N LYS A 242 -2.04 18.84 -15.63
CA LYS A 242 -1.55 20.21 -15.89
C LYS A 242 -0.40 20.27 -16.89
N ALA A 243 0.33 19.18 -17.05
CA ALA A 243 1.49 19.09 -17.96
C ALA A 243 1.11 18.64 -19.38
N SER A 244 -0.16 18.25 -19.61
CA SER A 244 -0.69 17.83 -20.91
C SER A 244 -1.08 19.05 -21.74
#